data_b97a2d264593d681db1e80fed1ee8f2a
#
_entry.id   b97a2d264593d681db1e80fed1ee8f2a
#
_cell.length_a   1.000
_cell.length_b   1.000
_cell.length_c   1.000
_cell.angle_alpha   90.00
_cell.angle_beta   90.00
_cell.angle_gamma   90.00
#
_symmetry.space_group_name_H-M   'P 1'
#
loop_
_entity.id
_entity.type
_entity.pdbx_description
1 polymer ?
#
loop_
_entity_poly.entity_id
_entity_poly.type
_entity_poly.pdbx_seq_one_letter_code
_entity_poly.pdbx_strand_id
1 'polypeptide(L)'
;MVTASPANTPMQLMAEQEKLLELPEQPPTRADQAEAGGECKLRLINREQLMMAQIDVEHLIDEQHVARGIWEVTQGLDLSRYESAIRTRQGEAGRAAWPPQLLIAVWLYGYSQGITSARELERQMEYEPGLMWLTGMEVVNHHTLSDFRIEHGEALTDLFTQMLVVLSDAGLVKMRLVAHDGTKIRAQAGVDSFRREATLREKLEQARQLVEEDPQADGGGNRRQRAAEQRARRERLERAESALEQLQKIQAQVQDAEQKGRVRVSHSEAEARRMKHGDNAIAPSYNAQVSTDADSGVIVGVHLSQSAEDSHELKPALEEIHKNLGRRPEQVVADGGFTNRESIQMTAEEGIDFYGSLPDPKERSEAAMKSHGIDPQFAPHFFTLQPETRTAQCPAGKPMKYLRRHKKRDDYYQSYRANGADCLACAFQKQCCPKNAAKGRMVSFRDQEPEQIVDFRQKMASEEGQRIYKRRGATAEFPFAWIKERMRLRKFRLFGLRKASLEALWASLAYNVMIWIRATRTRVPVLPAAA
;
A
#
# COMPACT_ATOMS: atom_id res chain seq x y z
N MET A 1 -24.08 -32.82 -35.70
CA MET A 1 -23.07 -33.85 -35.39
C MET A 1 -21.71 -33.16 -35.42
N VAL A 2 -21.21 -32.80 -34.28
CA VAL A 2 -19.86 -32.24 -34.11
C VAL A 2 -19.03 -33.35 -33.49
N THR A 3 -18.08 -33.84 -34.23
CA THR A 3 -17.14 -34.89 -33.80
C THR A 3 -16.13 -34.31 -32.84
N ALA A 4 -16.12 -34.79 -31.62
CA ALA A 4 -15.11 -34.47 -30.61
C ALA A 4 -13.77 -35.13 -30.99
N SER A 5 -12.71 -34.33 -31.00
CA SER A 5 -11.31 -34.78 -31.11
C SER A 5 -10.90 -35.49 -29.80
N PRO A 6 -10.16 -36.59 -29.83
CA PRO A 6 -9.78 -37.31 -28.61
C PRO A 6 -8.75 -36.51 -27.82
N ALA A 7 -9.02 -36.36 -26.51
CA ALA A 7 -8.09 -35.76 -25.55
C ALA A 7 -6.83 -36.62 -25.44
N ASN A 8 -5.66 -36.01 -25.60
CA ASN A 8 -4.38 -36.64 -25.35
C ASN A 8 -4.27 -37.11 -23.88
N THR A 9 -3.90 -38.37 -23.70
CA THR A 9 -3.68 -38.98 -22.37
C THR A 9 -2.47 -38.36 -21.67
N PRO A 10 -2.44 -38.31 -20.33
CA PRO A 10 -1.30 -37.73 -19.58
C PRO A 10 0.07 -38.32 -19.92
N MET A 11 0.10 -39.55 -20.42
CA MET A 11 1.33 -40.23 -20.84
C MET A 11 1.90 -39.69 -22.16
N GLN A 12 1.06 -39.17 -23.06
CA GLN A 12 1.52 -38.54 -24.32
C GLN A 12 2.07 -37.11 -24.08
N LEU A 13 1.49 -36.39 -23.10
CA LEU A 13 2.01 -35.07 -22.68
C LEU A 13 3.38 -35.18 -21.97
N MET A 14 3.64 -36.26 -21.23
CA MET A 14 4.95 -36.50 -20.61
C MET A 14 6.02 -36.88 -21.68
N ALA A 15 5.67 -37.67 -22.69
CA ALA A 15 6.57 -38.00 -23.76
C ALA A 15 6.91 -36.80 -24.68
N GLU A 16 6.00 -35.84 -24.83
CA GLU A 16 6.31 -34.57 -25.54
C GLU A 16 7.15 -33.61 -24.70
N GLN A 17 6.99 -33.59 -23.36
CA GLN A 17 7.86 -32.82 -22.47
C GLN A 17 9.27 -33.38 -22.37
N GLU A 18 9.45 -34.68 -22.41
CA GLU A 18 10.80 -35.30 -22.49
C GLU A 18 11.53 -34.96 -23.79
N LYS A 19 10.85 -34.84 -24.92
CA LYS A 19 11.47 -34.39 -26.18
C LYS A 19 11.89 -32.93 -26.20
N LEU A 20 11.28 -32.07 -25.40
CA LEU A 20 11.65 -30.64 -25.24
C LEU A 20 12.87 -30.42 -24.34
N LEU A 21 13.30 -31.45 -23.61
CA LEU A 21 14.45 -31.44 -22.70
C LEU A 21 15.63 -32.27 -23.16
N GLU A 22 15.58 -32.82 -24.38
CA GLU A 22 16.78 -33.40 -25.01
C GLU A 22 17.75 -32.26 -25.38
N LEU A 23 18.47 -31.79 -24.38
CA LEU A 23 19.75 -31.11 -24.62
C LEU A 23 20.65 -32.12 -25.38
N PRO A 24 21.35 -31.71 -26.44
CA PRO A 24 22.29 -32.58 -27.12
C PRO A 24 23.25 -33.16 -26.08
N GLU A 25 23.34 -34.49 -26.01
CA GLU A 25 24.10 -35.24 -24.99
C GLU A 25 25.58 -34.86 -24.93
N GLN A 26 26.08 -34.18 -25.93
CA GLN A 26 27.42 -33.56 -25.93
C GLN A 26 27.40 -32.26 -26.74
N PRO A 27 28.07 -31.20 -26.28
CA PRO A 27 28.36 -30.08 -27.17
C PRO A 27 29.15 -30.58 -28.39
N PRO A 28 28.89 -30.03 -29.60
CA PRO A 28 29.54 -30.45 -30.80
C PRO A 28 31.05 -30.49 -30.59
N THR A 29 31.65 -31.64 -30.91
CA THR A 29 33.09 -31.81 -30.75
C THR A 29 33.83 -30.84 -31.71
N ARG A 30 35.08 -30.53 -31.39
CA ARG A 30 35.93 -29.65 -32.20
C ARG A 30 36.05 -30.08 -33.69
N ALA A 31 35.79 -31.37 -33.97
CA ALA A 31 35.75 -31.93 -35.32
C ALA A 31 34.45 -31.55 -36.06
N ASP A 32 33.31 -31.53 -35.40
CA ASP A 32 32.00 -31.16 -35.99
C ASP A 32 31.92 -29.68 -36.35
N GLN A 33 32.74 -28.83 -35.71
CA GLN A 33 32.86 -27.40 -36.00
C GLN A 33 33.81 -27.07 -37.15
N ALA A 34 34.69 -27.99 -37.50
CA ALA A 34 35.68 -27.79 -38.57
C ALA A 34 35.08 -27.85 -39.98
N GLU A 35 33.90 -28.47 -40.17
CA GLU A 35 33.22 -28.54 -41.46
C GLU A 35 32.43 -27.26 -41.83
N ALA A 36 32.21 -26.35 -40.88
CA ALA A 36 31.50 -25.08 -41.08
C ALA A 36 32.45 -23.88 -41.23
N GLY A 37 33.44 -23.95 -42.12
CA GLY A 37 34.20 -22.77 -42.57
C GLY A 37 34.96 -22.02 -41.48
N GLY A 38 36.20 -22.44 -41.16
CA GLY A 38 37.20 -21.70 -40.39
C GLY A 38 36.93 -21.58 -38.89
N GLU A 39 37.87 -22.00 -38.03
CA GLU A 39 37.76 -21.83 -36.56
C GLU A 39 37.53 -20.35 -36.19
N CYS A 40 36.45 -20.08 -35.43
CA CYS A 40 36.21 -18.76 -34.88
C CYS A 40 37.36 -18.35 -33.95
N LYS A 41 37.98 -17.22 -34.21
CA LYS A 41 39.02 -16.65 -33.35
C LYS A 41 38.38 -16.03 -32.11
N LEU A 42 38.21 -16.83 -31.06
CA LEU A 42 37.62 -16.37 -29.80
C LEU A 42 38.72 -15.87 -28.85
N ARG A 43 38.40 -14.80 -28.13
CA ARG A 43 39.23 -14.29 -27.03
C ARG A 43 39.08 -15.23 -25.83
N LEU A 44 40.17 -15.81 -25.37
CA LEU A 44 40.21 -16.65 -24.18
C LEU A 44 40.13 -15.76 -22.94
N ILE A 45 39.24 -16.11 -22.00
CA ILE A 45 39.09 -15.46 -20.70
C ILE A 45 39.76 -16.37 -19.67
N ASN A 46 40.84 -15.87 -19.02
CA ASN A 46 41.45 -16.56 -17.89
C ASN A 46 40.80 -16.08 -16.58
N ARG A 47 40.10 -16.95 -15.88
CA ARG A 47 39.48 -16.68 -14.58
C ARG A 47 40.36 -17.06 -13.38
N GLU A 48 41.47 -17.74 -13.62
CA GLU A 48 42.39 -18.22 -12.59
C GLU A 48 43.60 -17.30 -12.39
N GLN A 49 43.69 -16.22 -13.18
CA GLN A 49 44.77 -15.27 -13.03
C GLN A 49 44.67 -14.47 -11.74
N LEU A 50 45.76 -14.32 -11.03
CA LEU A 50 45.90 -13.40 -9.92
C LEU A 50 46.34 -12.03 -10.44
N MET A 51 45.63 -10.99 -10.03
CA MET A 51 45.97 -9.60 -10.36
C MET A 51 46.07 -8.78 -9.08
N MET A 52 47.09 -7.93 -9.01
CA MET A 52 47.17 -6.86 -8.02
C MET A 52 46.54 -5.61 -8.62
N ALA A 53 45.56 -5.03 -7.93
CA ALA A 53 44.93 -3.77 -8.33
C ALA A 53 45.11 -2.74 -7.22
N GLN A 54 45.55 -1.55 -7.56
CA GLN A 54 45.47 -0.41 -6.67
C GLN A 54 44.05 0.16 -6.79
N ILE A 55 43.34 0.24 -5.66
CA ILE A 55 41.97 0.72 -5.61
C ILE A 55 41.97 2.14 -5.04
N ASP A 56 41.48 3.09 -5.81
CA ASP A 56 41.13 4.42 -5.33
C ASP A 56 39.63 4.42 -5.07
N VAL A 57 39.26 4.55 -3.79
CA VAL A 57 37.85 4.47 -3.36
C VAL A 57 37.03 5.58 -4.00
N GLU A 58 37.59 6.79 -4.15
CA GLU A 58 36.88 7.92 -4.75
C GLU A 58 36.53 7.68 -6.23
N HIS A 59 37.33 6.91 -6.95
CA HIS A 59 37.14 6.56 -8.36
C HIS A 59 36.37 5.25 -8.60
N LEU A 60 35.83 4.60 -7.55
CA LEU A 60 34.98 3.41 -7.70
C LEU A 60 33.68 3.68 -8.48
N ILE A 61 33.20 4.91 -8.41
CA ILE A 61 31.96 5.38 -9.04
C ILE A 61 32.18 6.72 -9.73
N ASP A 62 31.45 6.95 -10.82
CA ASP A 62 31.50 8.22 -11.55
C ASP A 62 30.91 9.39 -10.74
N GLU A 63 31.15 10.64 -11.21
CA GLU A 63 30.67 11.86 -10.55
C GLU A 63 29.14 11.97 -10.51
N GLN A 64 28.44 11.38 -11.49
CA GLN A 64 26.99 11.40 -11.60
C GLN A 64 26.32 10.22 -10.89
N HIS A 65 27.10 9.35 -10.26
CA HIS A 65 26.55 8.17 -9.60
C HIS A 65 25.58 8.55 -8.47
N VAL A 66 24.48 7.82 -8.36
CA VAL A 66 23.38 8.11 -7.43
C VAL A 66 23.82 8.12 -5.95
N ALA A 67 24.81 7.30 -5.59
CA ALA A 67 25.34 7.27 -4.23
C ALA A 67 25.92 8.61 -3.79
N ARG A 68 26.59 9.35 -4.71
CA ARG A 68 27.11 10.71 -4.43
C ARG A 68 25.98 11.69 -4.13
N GLY A 69 24.89 11.64 -4.89
CA GLY A 69 23.72 12.48 -4.63
C GLY A 69 23.03 12.17 -3.30
N ILE A 70 22.96 10.90 -2.94
CA ILE A 70 22.44 10.48 -1.63
C ILE A 70 23.34 11.00 -0.50
N TRP A 71 24.66 10.86 -0.65
CA TRP A 71 25.61 11.35 0.33
C TRP A 71 25.52 12.88 0.52
N GLU A 72 25.47 13.62 -0.57
CA GLU A 72 25.34 15.07 -0.57
C GLU A 72 24.07 15.53 0.17
N VAL A 73 22.91 14.96 -0.15
CA VAL A 73 21.68 15.37 0.53
C VAL A 73 21.70 15.03 2.02
N THR A 74 22.30 13.89 2.39
CA THR A 74 22.37 13.49 3.81
C THR A 74 23.33 14.34 4.64
N GLN A 75 24.32 14.98 4.01
CA GLN A 75 25.20 15.97 4.69
C GLN A 75 24.47 17.24 5.12
N GLY A 76 23.41 17.62 4.42
CA GLY A 76 22.62 18.82 4.72
C GLY A 76 21.52 18.63 5.76
N LEU A 77 21.32 17.38 6.27
CA LEU A 77 20.25 17.06 7.21
C LEU A 77 20.72 17.11 8.66
N ASP A 78 19.84 17.55 9.57
CA ASP A 78 20.11 17.50 11.01
C ASP A 78 19.94 16.06 11.52
N LEU A 79 21.03 15.45 11.95
CA LEU A 79 21.10 14.08 12.45
C LEU A 79 21.29 14.02 13.97
N SER A 80 21.17 15.12 14.69
CA SER A 80 21.39 15.24 16.14
C SER A 80 20.58 14.24 16.95
N ARG A 81 19.34 13.94 16.55
CA ARG A 81 18.51 12.91 17.20
C ARG A 81 19.08 11.50 17.10
N TYR A 82 19.72 11.16 15.99
CA TYR A 82 20.40 9.87 15.83
C TYR A 82 21.71 9.84 16.64
N GLU A 83 22.47 10.94 16.62
CA GLU A 83 23.73 11.06 17.33
C GLU A 83 23.53 11.01 18.85
N SER A 84 22.46 11.63 19.35
CA SER A 84 22.13 11.61 20.79
C SER A 84 21.82 10.21 21.31
N ALA A 85 21.35 9.31 20.46
CA ALA A 85 21.07 7.92 20.81
C ALA A 85 22.32 7.03 20.90
N ILE A 86 23.48 7.48 20.41
CA ILE A 86 24.75 6.77 20.48
C ILE A 86 25.23 6.75 21.93
N ARG A 87 25.40 5.55 22.47
CA ARG A 87 25.81 5.35 23.90
C ARG A 87 27.30 5.45 24.14
N THR A 88 28.13 5.04 23.16
CA THR A 88 29.58 5.09 23.27
C THR A 88 30.10 6.51 23.15
N ARG A 89 30.97 6.93 24.07
CA ARG A 89 31.59 8.26 24.06
C ARG A 89 33.10 8.15 23.86
N GLN A 90 33.71 9.21 23.32
CA GLN A 90 35.15 9.27 23.13
C GLN A 90 35.86 9.19 24.52
N GLY A 91 36.84 8.30 24.66
CA GLY A 91 37.54 8.04 25.93
C GLY A 91 36.90 6.97 26.81
N GLU A 92 35.72 6.44 26.45
CA GLU A 92 35.10 5.32 27.18
C GLU A 92 35.39 3.97 26.49
N ALA A 93 35.31 2.89 27.29
CA ALA A 93 35.44 1.54 26.76
C ALA A 93 34.24 1.17 25.89
N GLY A 94 34.47 0.68 24.71
CA GLY A 94 33.42 0.23 23.77
C GLY A 94 33.88 0.34 22.33
N ARG A 95 33.18 -0.37 21.42
CA ARG A 95 33.40 -0.23 19.97
C ARG A 95 32.78 1.08 19.48
N ALA A 96 33.48 1.81 18.63
CA ALA A 96 32.95 3.01 17.98
C ALA A 96 31.68 2.69 17.20
N ALA A 97 30.69 3.57 17.28
CA ALA A 97 29.47 3.48 16.51
C ALA A 97 29.71 3.97 15.07
N TRP A 98 28.95 3.40 14.14
CA TRP A 98 28.93 3.91 12.77
C TRP A 98 28.25 5.29 12.74
N PRO A 99 28.72 6.23 11.89
CA PRO A 99 28.06 7.52 11.72
C PRO A 99 26.61 7.34 11.24
N PRO A 100 25.62 7.99 11.85
CA PRO A 100 24.22 7.93 11.39
C PRO A 100 24.04 8.31 9.93
N GLN A 101 24.78 9.31 9.45
CA GLN A 101 24.77 9.71 8.04
C GLN A 101 25.08 8.53 7.11
N LEU A 102 26.11 7.74 7.44
CA LEU A 102 26.49 6.56 6.68
C LEU A 102 25.35 5.53 6.63
N LEU A 103 24.76 5.21 7.80
CA LEU A 103 23.69 4.21 7.88
C LEU A 103 22.43 4.65 7.13
N ILE A 104 22.10 5.95 7.18
CA ILE A 104 21.00 6.54 6.40
C ILE A 104 21.31 6.43 4.90
N ALA A 105 22.51 6.86 4.47
CA ALA A 105 22.90 6.80 3.06
C ALA A 105 22.88 5.37 2.51
N VAL A 106 23.37 4.40 3.28
CA VAL A 106 23.32 2.97 2.92
C VAL A 106 21.89 2.47 2.76
N TRP A 107 20.96 2.83 3.66
CA TRP A 107 19.56 2.43 3.52
C TRP A 107 18.88 3.13 2.34
N LEU A 108 19.08 4.43 2.14
CA LEU A 108 18.54 5.17 0.99
C LEU A 108 19.04 4.58 -0.34
N TYR A 109 20.34 4.29 -0.40
CA TYR A 109 20.92 3.63 -1.58
C TYR A 109 20.33 2.25 -1.79
N GLY A 110 20.26 1.44 -0.73
CA GLY A 110 19.65 0.11 -0.78
C GLY A 110 18.22 0.14 -1.32
N TYR A 111 17.35 0.99 -0.78
CA TYR A 111 15.98 1.14 -1.29
C TYR A 111 15.97 1.59 -2.76
N SER A 112 16.84 2.52 -3.16
CA SER A 112 16.91 3.00 -4.55
C SER A 112 17.30 1.89 -5.54
N GLN A 113 18.09 0.90 -5.09
CA GLN A 113 18.52 -0.27 -5.86
C GLN A 113 17.61 -1.51 -5.68
N GLY A 114 16.52 -1.38 -4.90
CA GLY A 114 15.61 -2.50 -4.61
C GLY A 114 16.18 -3.52 -3.62
N ILE A 115 17.18 -3.13 -2.84
CA ILE A 115 17.79 -3.94 -1.78
C ILE A 115 17.21 -3.52 -0.44
N THR A 116 16.19 -4.24 0.04
CA THR A 116 15.48 -3.94 1.29
C THR A 116 15.85 -4.89 2.44
N SER A 117 16.86 -5.76 2.24
CA SER A 117 17.36 -6.71 3.23
C SER A 117 18.71 -6.25 3.81
N ALA A 118 18.79 -6.12 5.13
CA ALA A 118 20.05 -5.78 5.81
C ALA A 118 21.18 -6.79 5.52
N ARG A 119 20.85 -8.09 5.47
CA ARG A 119 21.83 -9.14 5.12
C ARG A 119 22.31 -9.03 3.68
N GLU A 120 21.43 -8.65 2.78
CA GLU A 120 21.82 -8.45 1.38
C GLU A 120 22.67 -7.18 1.22
N LEU A 121 22.36 -6.10 1.96
CA LEU A 121 23.21 -4.90 2.00
C LEU A 121 24.62 -5.22 2.52
N GLU A 122 24.74 -5.94 3.66
CA GLU A 122 26.03 -6.39 4.17
C GLU A 122 26.82 -7.18 3.12
N ARG A 123 26.18 -8.15 2.45
CA ARG A 123 26.82 -8.95 1.41
C ARG A 123 27.25 -8.11 0.18
N GLN A 124 26.43 -7.14 -0.22
CA GLN A 124 26.70 -6.28 -1.37
C GLN A 124 27.82 -5.26 -1.11
N MET A 125 28.10 -4.91 0.14
CA MET A 125 29.19 -4.00 0.49
C MET A 125 30.59 -4.53 0.10
N GLU A 126 30.73 -5.82 -0.13
CA GLU A 126 32.01 -6.44 -0.54
C GLU A 126 32.33 -6.26 -2.02
N TYR A 127 31.33 -5.98 -2.89
CA TYR A 127 31.53 -6.00 -4.33
C TYR A 127 30.64 -5.06 -5.16
N GLU A 128 29.67 -4.37 -4.56
CA GLU A 128 28.86 -3.38 -5.26
C GLU A 128 29.51 -1.99 -5.11
N PRO A 129 29.97 -1.35 -6.22
CA PRO A 129 30.80 -0.16 -6.16
C PRO A 129 30.19 1.02 -5.40
N GLY A 130 28.87 1.25 -5.50
CA GLY A 130 28.20 2.34 -4.81
C GLY A 130 28.18 2.15 -3.28
N LEU A 131 27.98 0.91 -2.81
CA LEU A 131 28.07 0.57 -1.40
C LEU A 131 29.52 0.62 -0.89
N MET A 132 30.47 0.08 -1.68
CA MET A 132 31.91 0.16 -1.37
C MET A 132 32.36 1.62 -1.20
N TRP A 133 31.91 2.50 -2.10
CA TRP A 133 32.23 3.93 -2.01
C TRP A 133 31.61 4.56 -0.77
N LEU A 134 30.32 4.34 -0.51
CA LEU A 134 29.62 4.89 0.67
C LEU A 134 30.28 4.49 1.97
N THR A 135 30.72 3.23 2.08
CA THR A 135 31.27 2.66 3.32
C THR A 135 32.79 2.79 3.42
N GLY A 136 33.46 3.34 2.40
CA GLY A 136 34.93 3.36 2.36
C GLY A 136 35.54 1.96 2.34
N MET A 137 34.88 0.98 1.65
CA MET A 137 35.23 -0.44 1.59
C MET A 137 35.12 -1.19 2.94
N GLU A 138 34.49 -0.59 3.93
CA GLU A 138 34.17 -1.25 5.19
C GLU A 138 32.83 -1.98 5.09
N VAL A 139 32.66 -3.06 5.86
CA VAL A 139 31.41 -3.83 5.89
C VAL A 139 30.65 -3.57 7.18
N VAL A 140 29.46 -2.96 7.04
CA VAL A 140 28.54 -2.76 8.16
C VAL A 140 27.71 -4.01 8.38
N ASN A 141 27.78 -4.56 9.60
CA ASN A 141 27.08 -5.78 9.96
C ASN A 141 25.53 -5.62 9.84
N HIS A 142 24.86 -6.63 9.31
CA HIS A 142 23.41 -6.63 9.11
C HIS A 142 22.59 -6.46 10.40
N HIS A 143 23.08 -6.84 11.55
CA HIS A 143 22.40 -6.55 12.84
C HIS A 143 22.35 -5.04 13.08
N THR A 144 23.48 -4.34 12.92
CA THR A 144 23.55 -2.88 13.04
C THR A 144 22.58 -2.20 12.07
N LEU A 145 22.58 -2.61 10.80
CA LEU A 145 21.66 -2.08 9.79
C LEU A 145 20.19 -2.34 10.15
N SER A 146 19.88 -3.56 10.62
CA SER A 146 18.51 -3.95 10.97
C SER A 146 17.99 -3.17 12.17
N ASP A 147 18.80 -3.07 13.22
CA ASP A 147 18.44 -2.37 14.44
C ASP A 147 18.28 -0.88 14.18
N PHE A 148 19.22 -0.25 13.47
CA PHE A 148 19.13 1.15 13.07
C PHE A 148 17.84 1.48 12.31
N ARG A 149 17.40 0.62 11.40
CA ARG A 149 16.19 0.82 10.61
C ARG A 149 14.91 0.91 11.44
N ILE A 150 14.85 0.22 12.60
CA ILE A 150 13.63 0.08 13.40
C ILE A 150 13.62 0.84 14.73
N GLU A 151 14.80 1.21 15.24
CA GLU A 151 14.92 1.83 16.57
C GLU A 151 14.61 3.33 16.57
N HIS A 152 14.87 4.03 15.46
CA HIS A 152 14.81 5.49 15.37
C HIS A 152 13.57 6.02 14.62
N GLY A 153 12.38 5.50 14.95
CA GLY A 153 11.15 5.83 14.20
C GLY A 153 10.78 7.31 14.20
N GLU A 154 10.91 8.00 15.34
CA GLU A 154 10.63 9.44 15.43
C GLU A 154 11.66 10.26 14.64
N ALA A 155 12.95 9.91 14.78
CA ALA A 155 14.00 10.56 14.02
C ALA A 155 13.85 10.35 12.51
N LEU A 156 13.34 9.20 12.07
CA LEU A 156 13.03 8.95 10.66
C LEU A 156 11.86 9.82 10.18
N THR A 157 10.84 10.04 11.01
CA THR A 157 9.73 10.96 10.67
C THR A 157 10.25 12.39 10.51
N ASP A 158 11.12 12.84 11.41
CA ASP A 158 11.74 14.16 11.30
C ASP A 158 12.63 14.26 10.05
N LEU A 159 13.38 13.22 9.74
CA LEU A 159 14.22 13.16 8.55
C LEU A 159 13.37 13.28 7.25
N PHE A 160 12.21 12.62 7.23
CA PHE A 160 11.26 12.77 6.13
C PHE A 160 10.75 14.22 6.01
N THR A 161 10.41 14.84 7.13
CA THR A 161 9.99 16.25 7.16
C THR A 161 11.10 17.19 6.69
N GLN A 162 12.35 17.00 7.16
CA GLN A 162 13.50 17.78 6.69
C GLN A 162 13.71 17.64 5.18
N MET A 163 13.57 16.43 4.63
CA MET A 163 13.65 16.22 3.19
C MET A 163 12.56 16.98 2.43
N LEU A 164 11.35 17.06 2.99
CA LEU A 164 10.28 17.88 2.39
C LEU A 164 10.61 19.37 2.42
N VAL A 165 11.29 19.86 3.45
CA VAL A 165 11.80 21.26 3.49
C VAL A 165 12.82 21.47 2.38
N VAL A 166 13.82 20.59 2.24
CA VAL A 166 14.82 20.66 1.16
C VAL A 166 14.16 20.67 -0.22
N LEU A 167 13.14 19.85 -0.43
CA LEU A 167 12.38 19.81 -1.69
C LEU A 167 11.52 21.06 -1.89
N SER A 168 10.99 21.65 -0.81
CA SER A 168 10.24 22.90 -0.87
C SER A 168 11.14 24.08 -1.23
N ASP A 169 12.32 24.17 -0.65
CA ASP A 169 13.33 25.19 -0.95
C ASP A 169 13.82 25.09 -2.40
N ALA A 170 13.90 23.87 -2.93
CA ALA A 170 14.17 23.61 -4.34
C ALA A 170 12.97 23.92 -5.27
N GLY A 171 11.84 24.38 -4.74
CA GLY A 171 10.62 24.71 -5.51
C GLY A 171 9.85 23.48 -6.02
N LEU A 172 10.14 22.29 -5.49
CA LEU A 172 9.53 21.03 -5.93
C LEU A 172 8.23 20.71 -5.16
N VAL A 173 7.98 21.26 -3.98
CA VAL A 173 6.76 21.06 -3.20
C VAL A 173 5.89 22.31 -3.25
N LYS A 174 4.88 22.33 -4.12
CA LYS A 174 4.01 23.48 -4.36
C LYS A 174 2.71 23.43 -3.59
N MET A 175 2.18 22.25 -3.34
CA MET A 175 0.92 22.00 -2.63
C MET A 175 -0.32 22.61 -3.29
N ARG A 176 -0.27 22.92 -4.59
CA ARG A 176 -1.44 23.39 -5.35
C ARG A 176 -2.44 22.29 -5.59
N LEU A 177 -1.96 21.14 -6.05
CA LEU A 177 -2.76 19.93 -6.25
C LEU A 177 -2.01 18.74 -5.68
N VAL A 178 -2.64 18.05 -4.74
CA VAL A 178 -2.14 16.78 -4.19
C VAL A 178 -3.02 15.64 -4.67
N ALA A 179 -2.43 14.61 -5.26
CA ALA A 179 -3.10 13.36 -5.58
C ALA A 179 -2.95 12.39 -4.41
N HIS A 180 -4.05 11.85 -3.94
CA HIS A 180 -4.07 10.85 -2.88
C HIS A 180 -4.62 9.52 -3.40
N ASP A 181 -3.94 8.42 -3.04
CA ASP A 181 -4.36 7.06 -3.42
C ASP A 181 -3.83 6.03 -2.42
N GLY A 182 -4.47 4.87 -2.40
CA GLY A 182 -4.14 3.74 -1.54
C GLY A 182 -3.71 2.51 -2.34
N THR A 183 -2.76 1.75 -1.78
CA THR A 183 -2.37 0.48 -2.38
C THR A 183 -2.11 -0.59 -1.33
N LYS A 184 -2.55 -1.82 -1.62
CA LYS A 184 -2.34 -2.95 -0.72
C LYS A 184 -0.94 -3.53 -0.93
N ILE A 185 -0.14 -3.54 0.16
CA ILE A 185 1.18 -4.17 0.21
C ILE A 185 1.08 -5.37 1.15
N ARG A 186 1.58 -6.52 0.72
CA ARG A 186 1.51 -7.76 1.50
C ARG A 186 2.30 -7.64 2.81
N ALA A 187 1.72 -8.14 3.89
CA ALA A 187 2.38 -8.32 5.18
C ALA A 187 3.26 -9.58 5.18
N GLN A 188 4.08 -9.76 6.21
CA GLN A 188 4.90 -10.98 6.34
C GLN A 188 4.08 -12.22 6.72
N ALA A 189 2.95 -12.04 7.39
CA ALA A 189 2.06 -13.13 7.75
C ALA A 189 1.70 -14.03 6.56
N GLY A 190 1.67 -15.33 6.76
CA GLY A 190 1.09 -16.28 5.82
C GLY A 190 -0.43 -16.28 5.86
N VAL A 191 -1.08 -16.66 4.77
CA VAL A 191 -2.56 -16.79 4.70
C VAL A 191 -3.06 -17.79 5.76
N ASP A 192 -2.29 -18.86 5.99
CA ASP A 192 -2.61 -19.92 6.95
C ASP A 192 -2.35 -19.54 8.42
N SER A 193 -1.87 -18.32 8.70
CA SER A 193 -1.64 -17.87 10.08
C SER A 193 -2.92 -17.39 10.79
N PHE A 194 -4.02 -17.18 10.06
CA PHE A 194 -5.26 -16.63 10.59
C PHE A 194 -6.04 -17.67 11.40
N ARG A 195 -6.33 -17.36 12.68
CA ARG A 195 -7.00 -18.25 13.64
C ARG A 195 -8.21 -17.59 14.26
N ARG A 196 -9.16 -18.42 14.71
CA ARG A 196 -10.31 -18.01 15.52
C ARG A 196 -9.91 -17.91 16.99
N GLU A 197 -10.78 -17.32 17.80
CA GLU A 197 -10.56 -17.07 19.22
C GLU A 197 -10.12 -18.32 20.00
N ALA A 198 -10.80 -19.47 19.85
CA ALA A 198 -10.45 -20.69 20.57
C ALA A 198 -8.99 -21.09 20.35
N THR A 199 -8.56 -21.17 19.09
CA THR A 199 -7.16 -21.50 18.77
C THR A 199 -6.15 -20.45 19.23
N LEU A 200 -6.53 -19.16 19.23
CA LEU A 200 -5.65 -18.09 19.76
C LEU A 200 -5.49 -18.21 21.27
N ARG A 201 -6.55 -18.55 22.01
CA ARG A 201 -6.47 -18.81 23.45
C ARG A 201 -5.58 -20.01 23.77
N GLU A 202 -5.73 -21.11 23.03
CA GLU A 202 -4.85 -22.28 23.15
C GLU A 202 -3.37 -21.92 22.92
N LYS A 203 -3.08 -21.12 21.88
CA LYS A 203 -1.72 -20.66 21.58
C LYS A 203 -1.16 -19.71 22.65
N LEU A 204 -2.01 -18.88 23.25
CA LEU A 204 -1.62 -18.02 24.36
C LEU A 204 -1.24 -18.84 25.58
N GLU A 205 -2.05 -19.85 25.92
CA GLU A 205 -1.77 -20.73 27.05
C GLU A 205 -0.47 -21.53 26.83
N GLN A 206 -0.27 -22.09 25.64
CA GLN A 206 0.99 -22.75 25.27
C GLN A 206 2.19 -21.81 25.37
N ALA A 207 2.03 -20.54 24.95
CA ALA A 207 3.12 -19.56 25.03
C ALA A 207 3.45 -19.16 26.47
N ARG A 208 2.46 -19.09 27.37
CA ARG A 208 2.63 -18.84 28.81
C ARG A 208 3.40 -19.98 29.47
N GLN A 209 2.97 -21.21 29.23
CA GLN A 209 3.66 -22.40 29.75
C GLN A 209 5.13 -22.45 29.34
N LEU A 210 5.43 -22.16 28.06
CA LEU A 210 6.81 -22.11 27.56
C LEU A 210 7.68 -21.00 28.21
N VAL A 211 7.08 -19.91 28.68
CA VAL A 211 7.81 -18.85 29.39
C VAL A 211 8.04 -19.23 30.85
N GLU A 212 7.11 -19.97 31.48
CA GLU A 212 7.20 -20.45 32.85
C GLU A 212 8.18 -21.63 32.99
N GLU A 213 8.37 -22.44 31.94
CA GLU A 213 9.34 -23.54 31.93
C GLU A 213 10.76 -22.99 32.07
N ASP A 214 11.52 -23.53 33.06
CA ASP A 214 12.90 -23.14 33.30
C ASP A 214 13.81 -23.61 32.14
N PRO A 215 14.51 -22.70 31.44
CA PRO A 215 15.45 -23.09 30.38
C PRO A 215 16.63 -23.92 30.87
N GLN A 216 16.83 -24.04 32.20
CA GLN A 216 17.90 -24.85 32.78
C GLN A 216 17.55 -26.34 32.85
N ALA A 217 16.27 -26.72 32.69
CA ALA A 217 15.84 -28.12 32.77
C ALA A 217 16.40 -28.97 31.61
N ASP A 218 16.69 -28.40 30.44
CA ASP A 218 17.18 -29.13 29.26
C ASP A 218 18.72 -29.22 29.10
N GLY A 219 19.50 -28.88 30.11
CA GLY A 219 20.91 -29.26 30.26
C GLY A 219 21.93 -28.89 29.17
N GLY A 220 21.51 -28.33 28.03
CA GLY A 220 22.38 -28.10 26.87
C GLY A 220 22.31 -26.68 26.33
N GLY A 221 23.44 -25.99 26.24
CA GLY A 221 23.56 -24.70 25.58
C GLY A 221 24.39 -23.66 26.34
N ASN A 222 25.08 -22.80 25.58
CA ASN A 222 25.84 -21.71 26.21
C ASN A 222 24.90 -20.56 26.64
N ARG A 223 25.40 -19.63 27.50
CA ARG A 223 24.65 -18.47 28.02
C ARG A 223 23.97 -17.67 26.92
N ARG A 224 24.59 -17.57 25.75
CA ARG A 224 24.07 -16.80 24.58
C ARG A 224 22.87 -17.49 23.91
N GLN A 225 22.91 -18.81 23.79
CA GLN A 225 21.82 -19.61 23.26
C GLN A 225 20.59 -19.55 24.17
N ARG A 226 20.76 -19.70 25.46
CA ARG A 226 19.70 -19.59 26.48
C ARG A 226 19.01 -18.21 26.46
N ALA A 227 19.82 -17.13 26.37
CA ALA A 227 19.27 -15.78 26.27
C ALA A 227 18.46 -15.56 24.96
N ALA A 228 18.91 -16.15 23.85
CA ALA A 228 18.19 -16.10 22.58
C ALA A 228 16.87 -16.88 22.64
N GLU A 229 16.87 -18.04 23.28
CA GLU A 229 15.67 -18.87 23.47
C GLU A 229 14.65 -18.18 24.38
N GLN A 230 15.06 -17.63 25.51
CA GLN A 230 14.19 -16.86 26.40
C GLN A 230 13.56 -15.67 25.67
N ARG A 231 14.34 -14.97 24.83
CA ARG A 231 13.83 -13.89 24.00
C ARG A 231 12.77 -14.39 23.02
N ALA A 232 13.03 -15.49 22.34
CA ALA A 232 12.09 -16.09 21.40
C ALA A 232 10.77 -16.55 22.06
N ARG A 233 10.84 -17.09 23.30
CA ARG A 233 9.67 -17.48 24.11
C ARG A 233 8.83 -16.23 24.49
N ARG A 234 9.47 -15.15 24.95
CA ARG A 234 8.79 -13.87 25.24
C ARG A 234 8.13 -13.26 24.02
N GLU A 235 8.83 -13.19 22.89
CA GLU A 235 8.27 -12.69 21.64
C GLU A 235 7.08 -13.52 21.14
N ARG A 236 7.08 -14.83 21.43
CA ARG A 236 5.92 -15.70 21.11
C ARG A 236 4.72 -15.37 21.98
N LEU A 237 4.94 -15.12 23.28
CA LEU A 237 3.90 -14.70 24.20
C LEU A 237 3.31 -13.35 23.81
N GLU A 238 4.14 -12.34 23.60
CA GLU A 238 3.71 -11.00 23.15
C GLU A 238 2.88 -11.05 21.85
N ARG A 239 3.28 -11.89 20.88
CA ARG A 239 2.51 -12.09 19.65
C ARG A 239 1.17 -12.73 19.89
N ALA A 240 1.08 -13.70 20.80
CA ALA A 240 -0.18 -14.38 21.13
C ALA A 240 -1.12 -13.42 21.88
N GLU A 241 -0.63 -12.62 22.80
CA GLU A 241 -1.37 -11.57 23.51
C GLU A 241 -1.91 -10.51 22.54
N SER A 242 -1.04 -9.99 21.68
CA SER A 242 -1.40 -9.02 20.65
C SER A 242 -2.48 -9.57 19.69
N ALA A 243 -2.39 -10.85 19.31
CA ALA A 243 -3.38 -11.47 18.44
C ALA A 243 -4.77 -11.55 19.11
N LEU A 244 -4.82 -11.86 20.39
CA LEU A 244 -6.08 -11.91 21.13
C LEU A 244 -6.67 -10.50 21.35
N GLU A 245 -5.84 -9.53 21.69
CA GLU A 245 -6.24 -8.14 21.84
C GLU A 245 -6.83 -7.57 20.52
N GLN A 246 -6.15 -7.79 19.41
CA GLN A 246 -6.63 -7.36 18.09
C GLN A 246 -7.95 -8.04 17.71
N LEU A 247 -8.10 -9.34 18.04
CA LEU A 247 -9.35 -10.06 17.80
C LEU A 247 -10.50 -9.43 18.59
N GLN A 248 -10.30 -9.10 19.87
CA GLN A 248 -11.28 -8.45 20.73
C GLN A 248 -11.68 -7.07 20.20
N LYS A 249 -10.69 -6.26 19.75
CA LYS A 249 -10.94 -4.95 19.13
C LYS A 249 -11.85 -5.08 17.90
N ILE A 250 -11.58 -6.06 17.02
CA ILE A 250 -12.42 -6.28 15.83
C ILE A 250 -13.81 -6.78 16.23
N GLN A 251 -13.90 -7.72 17.16
CA GLN A 251 -15.18 -8.25 17.63
C GLN A 251 -16.07 -7.17 18.29
N ALA A 252 -15.48 -6.17 18.96
CA ALA A 252 -16.20 -5.08 19.56
C ALA A 252 -16.91 -4.19 18.51
N GLN A 253 -16.36 -4.10 17.31
CA GLN A 253 -16.92 -3.34 16.19
C GLN A 253 -18.04 -4.09 15.43
N VAL A 254 -18.11 -5.41 15.58
CA VAL A 254 -19.11 -6.26 14.90
C VAL A 254 -20.36 -6.37 15.79
N GLN A 255 -21.53 -6.01 15.27
CA GLN A 255 -22.80 -6.11 16.01
C GLN A 255 -23.41 -7.52 16.00
N ASP A 256 -23.25 -8.23 14.91
CA ASP A 256 -23.81 -9.56 14.68
C ASP A 256 -23.01 -10.66 15.43
N ALA A 257 -23.68 -11.43 16.29
CA ALA A 257 -23.05 -12.47 17.10
C ALA A 257 -22.43 -13.61 16.25
N GLU A 258 -23.07 -13.99 15.15
CA GLU A 258 -22.54 -15.02 14.25
C GLU A 258 -21.28 -14.54 13.55
N GLN A 259 -21.27 -13.30 13.09
CA GLN A 259 -20.10 -12.68 12.47
C GLN A 259 -18.94 -12.52 13.46
N LYS A 260 -19.21 -12.19 14.74
CA LYS A 260 -18.20 -12.17 15.82
C LYS A 260 -17.45 -13.50 15.90
N GLY A 261 -18.16 -14.62 15.88
CA GLY A 261 -17.57 -15.96 15.92
C GLY A 261 -16.74 -16.32 14.67
N ARG A 262 -16.95 -15.62 13.56
CA ARG A 262 -16.21 -15.83 12.30
C ARG A 262 -14.94 -14.99 12.19
N VAL A 263 -14.73 -14.02 13.06
CA VAL A 263 -13.52 -13.18 13.06
C VAL A 263 -12.27 -14.03 13.20
N ARG A 264 -11.26 -13.73 12.43
CA ARG A 264 -9.95 -14.37 12.46
C ARG A 264 -8.85 -13.33 12.44
N VAL A 265 -7.81 -13.56 13.22
CA VAL A 265 -6.62 -12.73 13.31
C VAL A 265 -5.38 -13.60 13.11
N SER A 266 -4.35 -13.06 12.49
CA SER A 266 -3.08 -13.74 12.33
C SER A 266 -2.36 -13.89 13.68
N HIS A 267 -1.94 -15.10 14.01
CA HIS A 267 -1.17 -15.36 15.24
C HIS A 267 0.31 -14.96 15.12
N SER A 268 0.80 -14.74 13.90
CA SER A 268 2.17 -14.29 13.64
C SER A 268 2.29 -12.78 13.47
N GLU A 269 1.22 -12.13 12.99
CA GLU A 269 1.18 -10.68 12.72
C GLU A 269 -0.24 -10.18 12.92
N ALA A 270 -0.59 -9.88 14.17
CA ALA A 270 -1.95 -9.61 14.61
C ALA A 270 -2.61 -8.40 13.93
N GLU A 271 -1.82 -7.45 13.49
CA GLU A 271 -2.27 -6.20 12.88
C GLU A 271 -2.53 -6.32 11.37
N ALA A 272 -1.99 -7.36 10.70
CA ALA A 272 -2.27 -7.60 9.29
C ALA A 272 -3.74 -7.98 9.05
N ARG A 273 -4.30 -7.51 7.96
CA ARG A 273 -5.68 -7.80 7.56
C ARG A 273 -5.70 -8.54 6.21
N ARG A 274 -6.69 -9.41 6.05
CA ARG A 274 -6.91 -10.08 4.76
C ARG A 274 -7.53 -9.08 3.79
N MET A 275 -6.78 -8.70 2.77
CA MET A 275 -7.20 -7.72 1.77
C MET A 275 -7.19 -8.34 0.37
N LYS A 276 -8.15 -7.92 -0.45
CA LYS A 276 -8.19 -8.29 -1.87
C LYS A 276 -7.25 -7.39 -2.65
N HIS A 277 -6.38 -7.98 -3.45
CA HIS A 277 -5.45 -7.31 -4.36
C HIS A 277 -6.02 -7.17 -5.77
N GLY A 278 -5.37 -6.38 -6.63
CA GLY A 278 -5.79 -6.16 -8.01
C GLY A 278 -5.77 -7.43 -8.88
N ASP A 279 -4.97 -8.43 -8.53
CA ASP A 279 -4.92 -9.77 -9.13
C ASP A 279 -6.03 -10.71 -8.62
N ASN A 280 -7.02 -10.20 -7.88
CA ASN A 280 -8.06 -10.92 -7.17
C ASN A 280 -7.58 -11.87 -6.04
N ALA A 281 -6.29 -11.98 -5.77
CA ALA A 281 -5.78 -12.72 -4.63
C ALA A 281 -6.17 -12.05 -3.32
N ILE A 282 -6.50 -12.86 -2.30
CA ILE A 282 -6.72 -12.38 -0.93
C ILE A 282 -5.50 -12.74 -0.11
N ALA A 283 -4.78 -11.74 0.39
CA ALA A 283 -3.57 -11.94 1.17
C ALA A 283 -3.56 -11.06 2.44
N PRO A 284 -2.81 -11.47 3.49
CA PRO A 284 -2.50 -10.60 4.61
C PRO A 284 -1.75 -9.37 4.13
N SER A 285 -2.24 -8.19 4.47
CA SER A 285 -1.73 -6.93 3.91
C SER A 285 -1.98 -5.76 4.83
N TYR A 286 -1.31 -4.67 4.54
CA TYR A 286 -1.62 -3.32 4.98
C TYR A 286 -2.01 -2.48 3.78
N ASN A 287 -2.84 -1.47 3.99
CA ASN A 287 -3.21 -0.49 2.98
C ASN A 287 -2.29 0.72 3.12
N ALA A 288 -1.36 0.87 2.18
CA ALA A 288 -0.43 1.98 2.15
C ALA A 288 -1.08 3.16 1.44
N GLN A 289 -1.25 4.25 2.19
CA GLN A 289 -1.85 5.51 1.76
C GLN A 289 -0.75 6.49 1.44
N VAL A 290 -0.74 7.06 0.24
CA VAL A 290 0.30 7.97 -0.25
C VAL A 290 -0.33 9.21 -0.84
N SER A 291 0.18 10.37 -0.41
CA SER A 291 -0.20 11.68 -0.93
C SER A 291 0.98 12.27 -1.71
N THR A 292 0.74 12.69 -2.95
CA THR A 292 1.78 13.09 -3.90
C THR A 292 1.49 14.49 -4.45
N ASP A 293 2.45 15.40 -4.39
CA ASP A 293 2.36 16.68 -5.09
C ASP A 293 2.29 16.44 -6.60
N ALA A 294 1.22 16.94 -7.24
CA ALA A 294 0.92 16.61 -8.63
C ALA A 294 1.82 17.32 -9.65
N ASP A 295 2.54 18.33 -9.25
CA ASP A 295 3.43 19.08 -10.13
C ASP A 295 4.83 18.45 -10.21
N SER A 296 5.29 17.86 -9.10
CA SER A 296 6.67 17.34 -8.97
C SER A 296 6.73 15.81 -8.82
N GLY A 297 5.65 15.18 -8.40
CA GLY A 297 5.62 13.78 -8.03
C GLY A 297 6.19 13.49 -6.62
N VAL A 298 6.53 14.50 -5.82
CA VAL A 298 7.06 14.33 -4.46
C VAL A 298 5.99 13.75 -3.55
N ILE A 299 6.34 12.71 -2.78
CA ILE A 299 5.47 12.16 -1.73
C ILE A 299 5.50 13.12 -0.54
N VAL A 300 4.34 13.72 -0.22
CA VAL A 300 4.18 14.68 0.87
C VAL A 300 3.56 14.08 2.14
N GLY A 301 3.00 12.88 2.03
CA GLY A 301 2.47 12.13 3.15
C GLY A 301 2.40 10.64 2.85
N VAL A 302 2.67 9.82 3.86
CA VAL A 302 2.57 8.35 3.80
C VAL A 302 2.16 7.79 5.14
N HIS A 303 1.14 6.92 5.15
CA HIS A 303 0.78 6.15 6.33
C HIS A 303 0.26 4.77 5.94
N LEU A 304 0.27 3.83 6.88
CA LEU A 304 -0.31 2.50 6.70
C LEU A 304 -1.61 2.38 7.49
N SER A 305 -2.65 1.91 6.81
CA SER A 305 -3.94 1.57 7.42
C SER A 305 -4.17 0.07 7.47
N GLN A 306 -4.94 -0.37 8.46
CA GLN A 306 -5.48 -1.72 8.57
C GLN A 306 -6.82 -1.87 7.83
N SER A 307 -7.39 -0.78 7.33
CA SER A 307 -8.63 -0.80 6.56
C SER A 307 -8.40 -1.37 5.16
N ALA A 308 -9.26 -2.29 4.75
CA ALA A 308 -9.29 -2.76 3.36
C ALA A 308 -10.01 -1.78 2.44
N GLU A 309 -10.77 -0.83 3.01
CA GLU A 309 -11.56 0.20 2.33
C GLU A 309 -10.90 1.57 2.50
N ASP A 310 -10.96 2.38 1.46
CA ASP A 310 -10.32 3.70 1.41
C ASP A 310 -11.24 4.84 1.87
N SER A 311 -12.51 4.53 2.18
CA SER A 311 -13.58 5.50 2.42
C SER A 311 -13.34 6.48 3.58
N HIS A 312 -12.49 6.12 4.54
CA HIS A 312 -12.17 6.96 5.72
C HIS A 312 -10.70 7.39 5.76
N GLU A 313 -9.93 7.12 4.72
CA GLU A 313 -8.48 7.35 4.71
C GLU A 313 -8.08 8.76 4.26
N LEU A 314 -8.99 9.55 3.67
CA LEU A 314 -8.67 10.91 3.21
C LEU A 314 -8.36 11.86 4.39
N LYS A 315 -9.12 11.79 5.48
CA LYS A 315 -8.88 12.63 6.66
C LYS A 315 -7.52 12.37 7.31
N PRO A 316 -7.14 11.11 7.65
CA PRO A 316 -5.80 10.82 8.14
C PRO A 316 -4.68 11.26 7.19
N ALA A 317 -4.92 11.18 5.88
CA ALA A 317 -3.94 11.61 4.88
C ALA A 317 -3.70 13.13 4.91
N LEU A 318 -4.76 13.93 5.03
CA LEU A 318 -4.65 15.38 5.15
C LEU A 318 -4.01 15.81 6.49
N GLU A 319 -4.30 15.10 7.57
CA GLU A 319 -3.65 15.30 8.87
C GLU A 319 -2.15 14.98 8.80
N GLU A 320 -1.76 13.91 8.13
CA GLU A 320 -0.33 13.56 7.94
C GLU A 320 0.40 14.60 7.08
N ILE A 321 -0.22 15.11 6.00
CA ILE A 321 0.34 16.21 5.21
C ILE A 321 0.53 17.46 6.07
N HIS A 322 -0.48 17.83 6.86
CA HIS A 322 -0.40 19.00 7.74
C HIS A 322 0.70 18.83 8.80
N LYS A 323 0.82 17.66 9.39
CA LYS A 323 1.89 17.32 10.34
C LYS A 323 3.29 17.48 9.72
N ASN A 324 3.47 17.04 8.48
CA ASN A 324 4.75 17.08 7.79
C ASN A 324 5.15 18.47 7.28
N LEU A 325 4.17 19.28 6.84
CA LEU A 325 4.43 20.55 6.13
C LEU A 325 3.88 21.79 6.82
N GLY A 326 3.13 21.64 7.91
CA GLY A 326 2.48 22.74 8.63
C GLY A 326 1.37 23.45 7.82
N ARG A 327 1.04 22.94 6.64
CA ARG A 327 0.02 23.51 5.74
C ARG A 327 -0.77 22.42 5.04
N ARG A 328 -1.96 22.77 4.56
CA ARG A 328 -2.82 21.90 3.77
C ARG A 328 -2.67 22.21 2.27
N PRO A 329 -3.00 21.25 1.38
CA PRO A 329 -3.03 21.50 -0.06
C PRO A 329 -4.21 22.41 -0.41
N GLU A 330 -4.06 23.21 -1.50
CA GLU A 330 -5.17 24.00 -2.05
C GLU A 330 -6.21 23.10 -2.68
N GLN A 331 -5.78 22.07 -3.40
CA GLN A 331 -6.62 21.12 -4.11
C GLN A 331 -6.19 19.69 -3.81
N VAL A 332 -7.15 18.78 -3.72
CA VAL A 332 -6.91 17.34 -3.56
C VAL A 332 -7.69 16.56 -4.61
N VAL A 333 -7.05 15.59 -5.24
CA VAL A 333 -7.70 14.63 -6.14
C VAL A 333 -7.51 13.20 -5.63
N ALA A 334 -8.61 12.45 -5.51
CA ALA A 334 -8.60 11.05 -5.11
C ALA A 334 -9.61 10.23 -5.94
N ASP A 335 -9.55 8.89 -5.83
CA ASP A 335 -10.49 8.04 -6.56
C ASP A 335 -11.88 7.97 -5.89
N GLY A 336 -12.80 7.20 -6.53
CA GLY A 336 -14.16 7.02 -6.01
C GLY A 336 -14.21 6.29 -4.66
N GLY A 337 -13.18 5.54 -4.27
CA GLY A 337 -13.09 4.87 -2.98
C GLY A 337 -13.00 5.85 -1.81
N PHE A 338 -12.35 6.99 -2.02
CA PHE A 338 -12.23 8.08 -1.04
C PHE A 338 -13.39 9.06 -1.10
N THR A 339 -14.16 9.05 -2.21
CA THR A 339 -15.20 10.05 -2.46
C THR A 339 -16.51 9.64 -1.81
N ASN A 340 -16.81 10.25 -0.68
CA ASN A 340 -18.06 10.06 0.05
C ASN A 340 -18.53 11.41 0.66
N ARG A 341 -19.68 11.40 1.32
CA ARG A 341 -20.25 12.60 1.90
C ARG A 341 -19.35 13.23 2.95
N GLU A 342 -18.76 12.40 3.83
CA GLU A 342 -17.89 12.87 4.91
C GLU A 342 -16.64 13.57 4.35
N SER A 343 -15.98 12.95 3.35
CA SER A 343 -14.80 13.56 2.73
C SER A 343 -15.10 14.87 2.00
N ILE A 344 -16.26 14.97 1.31
CA ILE A 344 -16.67 16.20 0.62
C ILE A 344 -16.96 17.32 1.62
N GLN A 345 -17.70 17.04 2.70
CA GLN A 345 -18.03 18.02 3.71
C GLN A 345 -16.79 18.48 4.49
N MET A 346 -15.95 17.53 4.93
CA MET A 346 -14.71 17.81 5.64
C MET A 346 -13.76 18.69 4.83
N THR A 347 -13.55 18.37 3.55
CA THR A 347 -12.66 19.18 2.69
C THR A 347 -13.23 20.57 2.42
N ALA A 348 -14.55 20.70 2.27
CA ALA A 348 -15.19 22.01 2.13
C ALA A 348 -15.07 22.86 3.42
N GLU A 349 -15.22 22.26 4.60
CA GLU A 349 -15.04 22.93 5.90
C GLU A 349 -13.57 23.38 6.11
N GLU A 350 -12.60 22.61 5.61
CA GLU A 350 -11.18 22.93 5.69
C GLU A 350 -10.71 23.89 4.57
N GLY A 351 -11.58 24.30 3.66
CA GLY A 351 -11.26 25.19 2.54
C GLY A 351 -10.41 24.51 1.45
N ILE A 352 -10.45 23.18 1.38
CA ILE A 352 -9.71 22.37 0.38
C ILE A 352 -10.65 22.07 -0.80
N ASP A 353 -10.20 22.38 -2.00
CA ASP A 353 -10.95 22.07 -3.21
C ASP A 353 -10.76 20.60 -3.62
N PHE A 354 -11.74 19.75 -3.31
CA PHE A 354 -11.67 18.30 -3.48
C PHE A 354 -12.25 17.86 -4.83
N TYR A 355 -11.53 16.98 -5.53
CA TYR A 355 -11.92 16.34 -6.79
C TYR A 355 -11.94 14.82 -6.64
N GLY A 356 -13.07 14.20 -7.00
CA GLY A 356 -13.23 12.75 -6.86
C GLY A 356 -14.46 12.25 -7.62
N SER A 357 -14.53 10.95 -7.85
CA SER A 357 -15.66 10.35 -8.55
C SER A 357 -16.76 9.97 -7.58
N LEU A 358 -17.89 10.65 -7.66
CA LEU A 358 -19.08 10.29 -6.91
C LEU A 358 -20.09 9.64 -7.87
N PRO A 359 -20.49 8.38 -7.64
CA PRO A 359 -21.46 7.70 -8.51
C PRO A 359 -22.78 8.48 -8.62
N ASP A 360 -23.36 8.51 -9.82
CA ASP A 360 -24.69 9.09 -10.02
C ASP A 360 -25.71 8.36 -9.13
N PRO A 361 -26.49 9.07 -8.31
CA PRO A 361 -27.54 8.48 -7.50
C PRO A 361 -28.54 7.66 -8.32
N LYS A 362 -28.80 8.07 -9.56
CA LYS A 362 -29.71 7.36 -10.47
C LYS A 362 -29.12 6.01 -10.86
N GLU A 363 -27.92 5.99 -11.40
CA GLU A 363 -27.22 4.75 -11.79
C GLU A 363 -27.05 3.80 -10.60
N ARG A 364 -26.67 4.33 -9.42
CA ARG A 364 -26.56 3.53 -8.20
C ARG A 364 -27.90 2.94 -7.78
N SER A 365 -28.98 3.70 -7.92
CA SER A 365 -30.32 3.27 -7.62
C SER A 365 -30.79 2.17 -8.58
N GLU A 366 -30.52 2.32 -9.87
CA GLU A 366 -30.84 1.34 -10.91
C GLU A 366 -30.08 0.02 -10.70
N ALA A 367 -28.77 0.10 -10.41
CA ALA A 367 -27.96 -1.07 -10.10
C ALA A 367 -28.47 -1.82 -8.86
N ALA A 368 -28.88 -1.08 -7.82
CA ALA A 368 -29.51 -1.66 -6.63
C ALA A 368 -30.84 -2.34 -6.94
N MET A 369 -31.68 -1.78 -7.82
CA MET A 369 -32.92 -2.42 -8.25
C MET A 369 -32.63 -3.73 -8.99
N LYS A 370 -31.69 -3.72 -9.91
CA LYS A 370 -31.27 -4.92 -10.66
C LYS A 370 -30.81 -6.05 -9.75
N SER A 371 -30.03 -5.74 -8.69
CA SER A 371 -29.58 -6.73 -7.72
C SER A 371 -30.72 -7.38 -6.90
N HIS A 372 -31.84 -6.69 -6.78
CA HIS A 372 -33.07 -7.20 -6.15
C HIS A 372 -34.05 -7.87 -7.13
N GLY A 373 -33.68 -8.01 -8.40
CA GLY A 373 -34.54 -8.58 -9.44
C GLY A 373 -35.67 -7.64 -9.90
N ILE A 374 -35.49 -6.34 -9.70
CA ILE A 374 -36.41 -5.28 -10.14
C ILE A 374 -35.81 -4.65 -11.39
N ASP A 375 -36.64 -4.42 -12.41
CA ASP A 375 -36.19 -3.74 -13.62
C ASP A 375 -35.77 -2.29 -13.29
N PRO A 376 -34.61 -1.82 -13.78
CA PRO A 376 -34.12 -0.47 -13.55
C PRO A 376 -35.11 0.67 -13.84
N GLN A 377 -35.99 0.50 -14.82
CA GLN A 377 -37.05 1.47 -15.12
C GLN A 377 -38.06 1.69 -13.97
N PHE A 378 -38.02 0.88 -12.93
CA PHE A 378 -38.77 1.06 -11.68
C PHE A 378 -37.89 1.48 -10.52
N ALA A 379 -36.74 2.12 -10.79
CA ALA A 379 -35.94 2.77 -9.76
C ALA A 379 -36.66 4.00 -9.18
N PRO A 380 -36.37 4.41 -7.94
CA PRO A 380 -37.09 5.48 -7.25
C PRO A 380 -37.24 6.80 -8.02
N HIS A 381 -36.28 7.17 -8.85
CA HIS A 381 -36.32 8.42 -9.63
C HIS A 381 -37.34 8.41 -10.80
N PHE A 382 -37.92 7.26 -11.13
CA PHE A 382 -39.04 7.16 -12.10
C PHE A 382 -40.42 7.31 -11.43
N PHE A 383 -40.46 7.43 -10.10
CA PHE A 383 -41.67 7.70 -9.34
C PHE A 383 -41.80 9.20 -9.11
N THR A 384 -42.99 9.76 -9.39
CA THR A 384 -43.22 11.18 -9.21
C THR A 384 -43.59 11.48 -7.75
N LEU A 385 -42.77 12.28 -7.07
CA LEU A 385 -43.04 12.75 -5.72
C LEU A 385 -43.85 14.03 -5.78
N GLN A 386 -44.91 14.12 -4.97
CA GLN A 386 -45.72 15.31 -4.73
C GLN A 386 -45.55 15.77 -3.28
N PRO A 387 -44.57 16.64 -2.98
CA PRO A 387 -44.21 17.00 -1.62
C PRO A 387 -45.37 17.69 -0.88
N GLU A 388 -46.12 18.54 -1.57
CA GLU A 388 -47.24 19.35 -1.02
C GLU A 388 -48.35 18.47 -0.43
N THR A 389 -48.69 17.39 -1.14
CA THR A 389 -49.73 16.44 -0.72
C THR A 389 -49.21 15.26 0.07
N ARG A 390 -47.88 15.16 0.26
CA ARG A 390 -47.21 13.99 0.83
C ARG A 390 -47.63 12.68 0.16
N THR A 391 -47.77 12.70 -1.16
CA THR A 391 -48.05 11.51 -1.97
C THR A 391 -46.97 11.27 -2.99
N ALA A 392 -46.91 10.07 -3.52
CA ALA A 392 -46.09 9.76 -4.69
C ALA A 392 -46.93 8.98 -5.70
N GLN A 393 -46.54 9.00 -6.98
CA GLN A 393 -47.18 8.26 -8.03
C GLN A 393 -46.18 7.27 -8.66
N CYS A 394 -46.58 6.03 -8.81
CA CYS A 394 -45.77 5.02 -9.48
C CYS A 394 -45.78 5.19 -11.01
N PRO A 395 -44.82 4.60 -11.77
CA PRO A 395 -44.79 4.67 -13.23
C PRO A 395 -46.05 4.16 -13.93
N ALA A 396 -46.83 3.30 -13.27
CA ALA A 396 -48.16 2.85 -13.78
C ALA A 396 -49.30 3.80 -13.41
N GLY A 397 -49.02 5.02 -12.92
CA GLY A 397 -50.02 6.04 -12.60
C GLY A 397 -50.80 5.82 -11.31
N LYS A 398 -50.45 4.82 -10.49
CA LYS A 398 -51.16 4.54 -9.23
C LYS A 398 -50.59 5.36 -8.06
N PRO A 399 -51.47 5.89 -7.17
CA PRO A 399 -51.03 6.69 -6.02
C PRO A 399 -50.36 5.83 -4.97
N MET A 400 -49.38 6.43 -4.29
CA MET A 400 -48.65 5.84 -3.18
C MET A 400 -48.82 6.70 -1.94
N LYS A 401 -49.14 6.07 -0.80
CA LYS A 401 -49.34 6.75 0.48
C LYS A 401 -48.02 6.92 1.21
N TYR A 402 -47.84 8.06 1.86
CA TYR A 402 -46.73 8.29 2.79
C TYR A 402 -46.80 7.28 3.94
N LEU A 403 -45.66 6.69 4.29
CA LEU A 403 -45.53 5.77 5.43
C LEU A 403 -44.86 6.41 6.62
N ARG A 404 -43.64 6.88 6.42
CA ARG A 404 -42.79 7.40 7.47
C ARG A 404 -41.60 8.15 6.95
N ARG A 405 -41.05 9.03 7.79
CA ARG A 405 -39.69 9.55 7.69
C ARG A 405 -38.78 8.68 8.55
N HIS A 406 -37.62 8.30 8.04
CA HIS A 406 -36.66 7.51 8.78
C HIS A 406 -35.22 7.93 8.42
N LYS A 407 -34.34 7.81 9.41
CA LYS A 407 -32.91 8.02 9.23
C LYS A 407 -32.28 6.74 8.69
N LYS A 408 -31.44 6.85 7.66
CA LYS A 408 -30.59 5.77 7.15
C LYS A 408 -29.19 6.32 6.97
N ARG A 409 -28.25 5.87 7.80
CA ARG A 409 -26.92 6.51 7.97
C ARG A 409 -27.13 7.98 8.35
N ASP A 410 -26.55 8.95 7.64
CA ASP A 410 -26.63 10.38 7.93
C ASP A 410 -27.75 11.12 7.22
N ASP A 411 -28.52 10.41 6.40
CA ASP A 411 -29.60 10.99 5.61
C ASP A 411 -30.98 10.64 6.12
N TYR A 412 -31.91 11.56 5.92
CA TYR A 412 -33.34 11.33 6.14
C TYR A 412 -34.01 10.97 4.83
N TYR A 413 -34.90 9.98 4.91
CA TYR A 413 -35.69 9.47 3.79
C TYR A 413 -37.16 9.51 4.12
N GLN A 414 -37.98 9.85 3.13
CA GLN A 414 -39.40 9.69 3.16
C GLN A 414 -39.81 8.46 2.38
N SER A 415 -40.50 7.53 3.01
CA SER A 415 -40.96 6.29 2.41
C SER A 415 -42.43 6.37 2.02
N TYR A 416 -42.73 5.86 0.83
CA TYR A 416 -44.06 5.78 0.26
C TYR A 416 -44.36 4.35 -0.15
N ARG A 417 -45.62 3.93 -0.05
CA ARG A 417 -46.07 2.57 -0.39
C ARG A 417 -47.33 2.62 -1.25
N ALA A 418 -47.32 1.83 -2.34
CA ALA A 418 -48.49 1.58 -3.16
C ALA A 418 -49.45 0.60 -2.44
N ASN A 419 -50.73 0.62 -2.83
CA ASN A 419 -51.68 -0.38 -2.37
C ASN A 419 -51.33 -1.77 -2.94
N GLY A 420 -51.38 -2.80 -2.11
CA GLY A 420 -51.08 -4.19 -2.52
C GLY A 420 -52.02 -4.70 -3.61
N ALA A 421 -53.31 -4.37 -3.57
CA ALA A 421 -54.28 -4.75 -4.59
C ALA A 421 -53.92 -4.16 -5.95
N ASP A 422 -53.50 -2.89 -6.01
CA ASP A 422 -53.04 -2.22 -7.22
C ASP A 422 -51.78 -2.87 -7.79
N CYS A 423 -50.87 -3.30 -6.95
CA CYS A 423 -49.63 -3.96 -7.38
C CYS A 423 -49.88 -5.38 -7.89
N LEU A 424 -50.80 -6.12 -7.29
CA LEU A 424 -51.18 -7.47 -7.72
C LEU A 424 -51.86 -7.45 -9.10
N ALA A 425 -52.70 -6.43 -9.37
CA ALA A 425 -53.42 -6.26 -10.65
C ALA A 425 -52.56 -5.52 -11.70
N CYS A 426 -51.33 -5.13 -11.41
CA CYS A 426 -50.51 -4.31 -12.29
C CYS A 426 -49.84 -5.15 -13.39
N ALA A 427 -49.91 -4.67 -14.64
CA ALA A 427 -49.22 -5.31 -15.77
C ALA A 427 -47.71 -5.43 -15.57
N PHE A 428 -47.09 -4.52 -14.81
CA PHE A 428 -45.64 -4.49 -14.49
C PHE A 428 -45.29 -5.20 -13.16
N GLN A 429 -46.20 -5.96 -12.58
CA GLN A 429 -46.00 -6.58 -11.26
C GLN A 429 -44.71 -7.39 -11.17
N LYS A 430 -44.44 -8.25 -12.17
CA LYS A 430 -43.26 -9.12 -12.20
C LYS A 430 -41.95 -8.32 -12.34
N GLN A 431 -41.97 -7.17 -12.98
CA GLN A 431 -40.79 -6.31 -13.20
C GLN A 431 -40.56 -5.34 -12.05
N CYS A 432 -41.64 -4.77 -11.47
CA CYS A 432 -41.58 -3.74 -10.45
C CYS A 432 -41.58 -4.29 -9.02
N CYS A 433 -42.36 -5.32 -8.74
CA CYS A 433 -42.55 -5.84 -7.39
C CYS A 433 -42.61 -7.38 -7.37
N PRO A 434 -41.54 -8.09 -7.78
CA PRO A 434 -41.56 -9.55 -8.00
C PRO A 434 -41.82 -10.36 -6.72
N LYS A 435 -41.40 -9.84 -5.55
CA LYS A 435 -41.41 -10.62 -4.29
C LYS A 435 -42.50 -10.24 -3.29
N ASN A 436 -43.03 -9.03 -3.32
CA ASN A 436 -43.87 -8.48 -2.27
C ASN A 436 -45.09 -7.69 -2.79
N ALA A 437 -45.65 -8.07 -3.93
CA ALA A 437 -46.78 -7.36 -4.56
C ALA A 437 -47.98 -7.20 -3.63
N ALA A 438 -48.33 -8.22 -2.83
CA ALA A 438 -49.43 -8.17 -1.88
C ALA A 438 -49.26 -7.10 -0.78
N LYS A 439 -48.01 -6.77 -0.40
CA LYS A 439 -47.72 -5.69 0.54
C LYS A 439 -47.64 -4.31 -0.13
N GLY A 440 -47.61 -4.26 -1.46
CA GLY A 440 -47.41 -3.06 -2.25
C GLY A 440 -45.94 -2.61 -2.35
N ARG A 441 -45.58 -2.05 -3.51
CA ARG A 441 -44.24 -1.49 -3.77
C ARG A 441 -43.94 -0.35 -2.81
N MET A 442 -42.79 -0.42 -2.15
CA MET A 442 -42.26 0.66 -1.31
C MET A 442 -41.09 1.34 -1.99
N VAL A 443 -41.08 2.65 -2.01
CA VAL A 443 -39.95 3.48 -2.45
C VAL A 443 -39.62 4.51 -1.39
N SER A 444 -38.36 4.93 -1.34
CA SER A 444 -37.88 5.94 -0.41
C SER A 444 -37.13 7.02 -1.17
N PHE A 445 -37.47 8.27 -0.90
CA PHE A 445 -36.82 9.43 -1.46
C PHE A 445 -35.99 10.10 -0.36
N ARG A 446 -34.82 10.60 -0.70
CA ARG A 446 -34.01 11.42 0.21
C ARG A 446 -34.69 12.78 0.38
N ASP A 447 -34.72 13.30 1.61
CA ASP A 447 -35.40 14.58 1.91
C ASP A 447 -34.72 15.74 1.18
N GLN A 448 -33.45 15.93 1.46
CA GLN A 448 -32.63 16.98 0.84
C GLN A 448 -31.19 16.47 0.70
N GLU A 449 -30.52 16.82 -0.36
CA GLU A 449 -29.09 16.63 -0.52
C GLU A 449 -28.39 17.88 0.04
N PRO A 450 -27.33 17.74 0.87
CA PRO A 450 -26.58 18.90 1.35
C PRO A 450 -26.02 19.72 0.18
N GLU A 451 -25.99 21.04 0.36
CA GLU A 451 -25.52 21.99 -0.65
C GLU A 451 -24.11 21.65 -1.13
N GLN A 452 -23.18 21.34 -0.22
CA GLN A 452 -21.81 20.93 -0.55
C GLN A 452 -21.74 19.73 -1.51
N ILE A 453 -22.70 18.80 -1.43
CA ILE A 453 -22.75 17.64 -2.35
C ILE A 453 -23.25 18.05 -3.71
N VAL A 454 -24.24 18.96 -3.75
CA VAL A 454 -24.76 19.51 -5.02
C VAL A 454 -23.67 20.28 -5.74
N ASP A 455 -22.98 21.19 -5.05
CA ASP A 455 -21.87 21.98 -5.57
C ASP A 455 -20.72 21.10 -6.07
N PHE A 456 -20.38 20.07 -5.29
CA PHE A 456 -19.37 19.08 -5.67
C PHE A 456 -19.75 18.38 -6.99
N ARG A 457 -21.02 17.97 -7.16
CA ARG A 457 -21.47 17.34 -8.41
C ARG A 457 -21.40 18.29 -9.60
N GLN A 458 -21.82 19.56 -9.41
CA GLN A 458 -21.74 20.57 -10.45
C GLN A 458 -20.29 20.82 -10.86
N LYS A 459 -19.40 20.97 -9.88
CA LYS A 459 -17.95 21.10 -10.10
C LYS A 459 -17.40 19.91 -10.89
N MET A 460 -17.71 18.68 -10.46
CA MET A 460 -17.23 17.47 -11.14
C MET A 460 -17.81 17.26 -12.54
N ALA A 461 -18.97 17.84 -12.82
CA ALA A 461 -19.58 17.83 -14.18
C ALA A 461 -18.95 18.87 -15.12
N SER A 462 -18.21 19.86 -14.60
CA SER A 462 -17.54 20.88 -15.41
C SER A 462 -16.33 20.32 -16.17
N GLU A 463 -15.97 20.96 -17.28
CA GLU A 463 -14.78 20.59 -18.06
C GLU A 463 -13.49 20.71 -17.22
N GLU A 464 -13.41 21.74 -16.38
CA GLU A 464 -12.28 21.94 -15.49
C GLU A 464 -12.16 20.83 -14.44
N GLY A 465 -13.28 20.49 -13.77
CA GLY A 465 -13.33 19.40 -12.80
C GLY A 465 -12.88 18.08 -13.42
N GLN A 466 -13.33 17.78 -14.64
CA GLN A 466 -12.91 16.58 -15.36
C GLN A 466 -11.43 16.64 -15.78
N ARG A 467 -10.92 17.79 -16.16
CA ARG A 467 -9.51 17.98 -16.52
C ARG A 467 -8.59 17.74 -15.32
N ILE A 468 -8.93 18.30 -14.16
CA ILE A 468 -8.16 18.11 -12.92
C ILE A 468 -8.23 16.65 -12.47
N TYR A 469 -9.42 16.05 -12.49
CA TYR A 469 -9.61 14.65 -12.10
C TYR A 469 -8.79 13.67 -12.96
N LYS A 470 -8.68 13.91 -14.27
CA LYS A 470 -7.87 13.09 -15.19
C LYS A 470 -6.37 13.07 -14.84
N ARG A 471 -5.86 14.11 -14.19
CA ARG A 471 -4.45 14.15 -13.75
C ARG A 471 -4.14 13.10 -12.67
N ARG A 472 -5.16 12.64 -11.93
CA ARG A 472 -4.99 11.67 -10.83
C ARG A 472 -4.21 10.43 -11.24
N GLY A 473 -4.60 9.76 -12.32
CA GLY A 473 -4.01 8.47 -12.73
C GLY A 473 -2.49 8.57 -12.85
N ALA A 474 -2.01 9.47 -13.68
CA ALA A 474 -0.56 9.63 -13.90
C ALA A 474 0.20 10.03 -12.63
N THR A 475 -0.42 10.84 -11.75
CA THR A 475 0.25 11.37 -10.55
C THR A 475 0.25 10.36 -9.40
N ALA A 476 -0.89 9.74 -9.11
CA ALA A 476 -1.05 8.86 -7.96
C ALA A 476 -0.46 7.46 -8.19
N GLU A 477 -0.51 6.94 -9.42
CA GLU A 477 -0.06 5.60 -9.73
C GLU A 477 1.47 5.49 -9.85
N PHE A 478 2.16 6.56 -10.27
CA PHE A 478 3.59 6.54 -10.52
C PHE A 478 4.44 6.24 -9.27
N PRO A 479 4.21 6.87 -8.08
CA PRO A 479 4.95 6.52 -6.88
C PRO A 479 4.78 5.05 -6.49
N PHE A 480 3.58 4.50 -6.62
CA PHE A 480 3.32 3.09 -6.32
C PHE A 480 4.03 2.14 -7.28
N ALA A 481 4.01 2.46 -8.58
CA ALA A 481 4.76 1.68 -9.56
C ALA A 481 6.26 1.68 -9.23
N TRP A 482 6.81 2.85 -8.91
CA TRP A 482 8.21 2.98 -8.53
C TRP A 482 8.55 2.17 -7.26
N ILE A 483 7.78 2.33 -6.19
CA ILE A 483 8.00 1.63 -4.92
C ILE A 483 7.87 0.11 -5.09
N LYS A 484 6.86 -0.35 -5.83
CA LYS A 484 6.62 -1.79 -6.03
C LYS A 484 7.59 -2.44 -7.00
N GLU A 485 7.91 -1.78 -8.11
CA GLU A 485 8.72 -2.38 -9.18
C GLU A 485 10.22 -2.08 -9.00
N ARG A 486 10.57 -0.80 -8.87
CA ARG A 486 11.97 -0.39 -8.78
C ARG A 486 12.57 -0.72 -7.42
N MET A 487 11.86 -0.37 -6.34
CA MET A 487 12.30 -0.67 -4.97
C MET A 487 11.90 -2.08 -4.50
N ARG A 488 11.16 -2.85 -5.33
CA ARG A 488 10.73 -4.23 -5.05
C ARG A 488 9.93 -4.40 -3.76
N LEU A 489 9.25 -3.35 -3.29
CA LEU A 489 8.45 -3.37 -2.06
C LEU A 489 7.01 -3.83 -2.36
N ARG A 490 6.83 -5.05 -2.84
CA ARG A 490 5.52 -5.70 -3.02
C ARG A 490 5.05 -6.43 -1.76
N LYS A 491 5.97 -6.64 -0.82
CA LYS A 491 5.74 -7.29 0.47
C LYS A 491 6.68 -6.67 1.50
N PHE A 492 6.13 -6.28 2.65
CA PHE A 492 6.93 -5.82 3.79
C PHE A 492 7.82 -6.94 4.31
N ARG A 493 9.02 -6.62 4.75
CA ARG A 493 9.96 -7.57 5.36
C ARG A 493 9.84 -7.60 6.87
N LEU A 494 9.34 -6.53 7.45
CA LEU A 494 9.21 -6.37 8.89
C LEU A 494 7.80 -6.77 9.35
N PHE A 495 7.71 -7.33 10.55
CA PHE A 495 6.45 -7.75 11.16
C PHE A 495 5.81 -6.62 11.98
N GLY A 496 4.49 -6.47 11.86
CA GLY A 496 3.68 -5.53 12.63
C GLY A 496 3.58 -4.15 12.00
N LEU A 497 2.46 -3.49 12.27
CA LEU A 497 2.09 -2.21 11.64
C LEU A 497 3.17 -1.13 11.83
N ARG A 498 3.67 -0.98 13.07
CA ARG A 498 4.71 0.03 13.38
C ARG A 498 5.97 -0.14 12.53
N LYS A 499 6.50 -1.36 12.45
CA LYS A 499 7.73 -1.62 11.69
C LYS A 499 7.49 -1.56 10.18
N ALA A 500 6.34 -2.04 9.70
CA ALA A 500 5.94 -1.90 8.31
C ALA A 500 5.76 -0.42 7.91
N SER A 501 5.23 0.43 8.81
CA SER A 501 5.14 1.88 8.59
C SER A 501 6.50 2.53 8.42
N LEU A 502 7.49 2.13 9.24
CA LEU A 502 8.88 2.60 9.06
C LEU A 502 9.45 2.17 7.70
N GLU A 503 9.16 0.95 7.27
CA GLU A 503 9.61 0.45 5.96
C GLU A 503 8.97 1.23 4.80
N ALA A 504 7.69 1.59 4.90
CA ALA A 504 7.01 2.45 3.94
C ALA A 504 7.60 3.88 3.94
N LEU A 505 7.91 4.41 5.11
CA LEU A 505 8.51 5.73 5.26
C LEU A 505 9.94 5.79 4.68
N TRP A 506 10.78 4.76 4.92
CA TRP A 506 12.09 4.62 4.30
C TRP A 506 12.01 4.59 2.77
N ALA A 507 11.05 3.84 2.22
CA ALA A 507 10.84 3.77 0.77
C ALA A 507 10.40 5.13 0.20
N SER A 508 9.49 5.83 0.89
CA SER A 508 9.03 7.16 0.48
C SER A 508 10.14 8.21 0.57
N LEU A 509 10.96 8.15 1.61
CA LEU A 509 12.13 9.02 1.74
C LEU A 509 13.13 8.79 0.61
N ALA A 510 13.48 7.52 0.34
CA ALA A 510 14.38 7.17 -0.75
C ALA A 510 13.81 7.61 -2.12
N TYR A 511 12.51 7.48 -2.33
CA TYR A 511 11.84 7.97 -3.53
C TYR A 511 11.98 9.49 -3.68
N ASN A 512 11.74 10.24 -2.61
CA ASN A 512 11.87 11.71 -2.59
C ASN A 512 13.31 12.17 -2.85
N VAL A 513 14.29 11.50 -2.26
CA VAL A 513 15.71 11.74 -2.53
C VAL A 513 16.05 11.51 -4.01
N MET A 514 15.47 10.48 -4.63
CA MET A 514 15.66 10.25 -6.07
C MET A 514 15.06 11.34 -6.95
N ILE A 515 13.93 11.93 -6.54
CA ILE A 515 13.37 13.12 -7.23
C ILE A 515 14.33 14.31 -7.10
N TRP A 516 14.83 14.57 -5.90
CA TRP A 516 15.79 15.65 -5.65
C TRP A 516 17.06 15.52 -6.52
N ILE A 517 17.66 14.31 -6.54
CA ILE A 517 18.86 14.03 -7.34
C ILE A 517 18.60 14.29 -8.83
N ARG A 518 17.46 13.86 -9.36
CA ARG A 518 17.08 14.14 -10.76
C ARG A 518 16.91 15.62 -11.03
N ALA A 519 16.25 16.34 -10.14
CA ALA A 519 15.99 17.77 -10.32
C ALA A 519 17.25 18.63 -10.25
N THR A 520 18.24 18.22 -9.45
CA THR A 520 19.45 19.02 -9.17
C THR A 520 20.64 18.62 -10.02
N ARG A 521 20.82 17.30 -10.30
CA ARG A 521 22.01 16.80 -10.99
C ARG A 521 21.83 16.54 -12.50
N THR A 522 20.58 16.32 -12.97
CA THR A 522 20.32 16.11 -14.41
C THR A 522 20.04 17.40 -15.19
N ARG A 523 20.17 18.56 -14.59
CA ARG A 523 20.19 19.82 -15.34
C ARG A 523 21.51 19.92 -16.12
N VAL A 524 21.54 19.32 -17.30
CA VAL A 524 22.47 19.74 -18.36
C VAL A 524 22.23 21.25 -18.54
N PRO A 525 23.24 22.12 -18.43
CA PRO A 525 23.07 23.54 -18.75
C PRO A 525 22.54 23.60 -20.18
N VAL A 526 21.33 24.13 -20.36
CA VAL A 526 20.86 24.53 -21.68
C VAL A 526 21.80 25.66 -22.06
N LEU A 527 22.82 25.38 -22.91
CA LEU A 527 23.61 26.41 -23.54
C LEU A 527 22.61 27.35 -24.20
N PRO A 528 22.70 28.69 -23.92
CA PRO A 528 21.86 29.62 -24.60
C PRO A 528 22.12 29.45 -26.11
N ALA A 529 21.04 29.25 -26.86
CA ALA A 529 21.12 29.22 -28.31
C ALA A 529 21.88 30.46 -28.74
N ALA A 530 23.00 30.27 -29.43
CA ALA A 530 23.75 31.37 -30.01
C ALA A 530 22.82 32.16 -30.91
N ALA A 531 22.75 33.50 -30.63
CA ALA A 531 21.96 34.47 -31.37
C ALA A 531 22.42 34.59 -32.82
#